data_0e452df204363cae0194c60f3ae0649f
#
_entry.id   0e452df204363cae0194c60f3ae0649f
#
_cell.length_a   1.000
_cell.length_b   1.000
_cell.length_c   1.000
_cell.angle_alpha   90.00
_cell.angle_beta   90.00
_cell.angle_gamma   90.00
#
_symmetry.space_group_name_H-M   'P 1'
#
loop_
_entity.id
_entity.type
_entity.pdbx_description
1 polymer ?
#
loop_
_entity_poly.entity_id
_entity_poly.type
_entity_poly.pdbx_seq_one_letter_code
_entity_poly.pdbx_strand_id
1 'polypeptide(L)'
;NLTIMYDGDNAGIKAALRGTDMALEEGMNLRIVLLPPGEDPDSFGRSHTLQEFQDYISTHEQDFVNFKSEMLMSKAGKDPIKRAEVINEIADTIAKVQDAVTRTVYVQEVSRKFDVEQKILFDRIGRESIPKEKVEQKVETKEYVYRPENEILAPVEAEILNYLLRYGEESMEFETDSPYYDPDPLSVADFIINALEDDGYTMANSVYATIYEGFKTMFYDRGLSTVDIVRRFMDGEDRIVASVVGELAIDKYEITVKRFKSSMTTLSSWLVNNIPHTLLILADRRLEVRVQELRRQIAKTSDTKEQMELLKEQTEVQRLQKQIKEKVNKRD
;
A
#
# COMPACT_ATOMS: atom_id res chain seq x y z
N ASN A 1 -19.97 12.83 11.37
CA ASN A 1 -20.70 12.79 10.09
C ASN A 1 -21.44 14.11 9.87
N LEU A 2 -21.30 14.72 8.72
CA LEU A 2 -21.96 15.96 8.33
C LEU A 2 -22.67 15.74 7.00
N THR A 3 -23.97 15.94 6.96
CA THR A 3 -24.75 15.95 5.71
C THR A 3 -25.09 17.41 5.37
N ILE A 4 -24.68 17.84 4.18
CA ILE A 4 -24.90 19.21 3.71
C ILE A 4 -25.92 19.16 2.57
N MET A 5 -26.96 19.98 2.70
CA MET A 5 -28.00 20.10 1.70
C MET A 5 -27.78 21.37 0.88
N TYR A 6 -27.84 21.25 -0.43
CA TYR A 6 -27.65 22.36 -1.38
C TYR A 6 -28.82 22.48 -2.32
N ASP A 7 -29.04 23.69 -2.81
CA ASP A 7 -29.99 23.99 -3.87
C ASP A 7 -29.67 23.17 -5.11
N GLY A 8 -30.68 22.65 -5.78
CA GLY A 8 -30.54 21.84 -6.98
C GLY A 8 -30.13 22.60 -8.24
N ASP A 9 -29.55 23.79 -8.10
CA ASP A 9 -29.12 24.66 -9.20
C ASP A 9 -27.58 24.66 -9.39
N ASN A 10 -27.12 25.32 -10.47
CA ASN A 10 -25.70 25.43 -10.78
C ASN A 10 -24.89 26.21 -9.71
N ALA A 11 -25.51 27.08 -8.93
CA ALA A 11 -24.84 27.85 -7.89
C ALA A 11 -24.66 26.98 -6.65
N GLY A 12 -25.68 26.23 -6.23
CA GLY A 12 -25.60 25.24 -5.15
C GLY A 12 -24.58 24.14 -5.43
N ILE A 13 -24.55 23.60 -6.65
CA ILE A 13 -23.54 22.63 -7.09
C ILE A 13 -22.10 23.19 -6.96
N LYS A 14 -21.89 24.46 -7.41
CA LYS A 14 -20.58 25.10 -7.27
C LYS A 14 -20.22 25.36 -5.80
N ALA A 15 -21.19 25.69 -4.98
CA ALA A 15 -21.00 25.87 -3.54
C ALA A 15 -20.62 24.54 -2.87
N ALA A 16 -21.32 23.45 -3.22
CA ALA A 16 -21.00 22.09 -2.76
C ALA A 16 -19.56 21.69 -3.09
N LEU A 17 -19.07 22.02 -4.28
CA LEU A 17 -17.71 21.68 -4.72
C LEU A 17 -16.61 22.50 -4.03
N ARG A 18 -16.92 23.67 -3.46
CA ARG A 18 -15.93 24.59 -2.87
C ARG A 18 -15.86 24.55 -1.35
N GLY A 19 -16.98 24.37 -0.67
CA GLY A 19 -17.12 24.58 0.76
C GLY A 19 -16.73 23.39 1.63
N THR A 20 -16.49 22.23 1.02
CA THR A 20 -16.41 20.96 1.75
C THR A 20 -14.96 20.53 2.06
N ASP A 21 -13.98 21.12 1.40
CA ASP A 21 -12.57 20.76 1.59
C ASP A 21 -12.13 20.96 3.05
N MET A 22 -12.53 22.06 3.68
CA MET A 22 -12.19 22.37 5.08
C MET A 22 -12.77 21.36 6.07
N ALA A 23 -13.97 20.85 5.82
CA ALA A 23 -14.59 19.86 6.68
C ALA A 23 -13.94 18.46 6.53
N LEU A 24 -13.43 18.12 5.34
CA LEU A 24 -12.60 16.91 5.15
C LEU A 24 -11.27 17.01 5.88
N GLU A 25 -10.64 18.19 5.86
CA GLU A 25 -9.39 18.47 6.57
C GLU A 25 -9.55 18.36 8.09
N GLU A 26 -10.75 18.65 8.61
CA GLU A 26 -11.12 18.46 10.03
C GLU A 26 -11.56 17.03 10.37
N GLY A 27 -11.39 16.08 9.44
CA GLY A 27 -11.70 14.66 9.66
C GLY A 27 -13.19 14.34 9.67
N MET A 28 -14.04 15.18 9.10
CA MET A 28 -15.47 14.92 9.03
C MET A 28 -15.84 14.04 7.84
N ASN A 29 -16.67 13.02 8.08
CA ASN A 29 -17.33 12.28 6.99
C ASN A 29 -18.44 13.12 6.38
N LEU A 30 -18.29 13.48 5.10
CA LEU A 30 -19.19 14.36 4.41
C LEU A 30 -20.15 13.62 3.49
N ARG A 31 -21.42 13.96 3.60
CA ARG A 31 -22.47 13.55 2.68
C ARG A 31 -23.16 14.77 2.08
N ILE A 32 -23.57 14.66 0.84
CA ILE A 32 -24.24 15.72 0.09
C ILE A 32 -25.64 15.26 -0.29
N VAL A 33 -26.59 16.16 -0.14
CA VAL A 33 -27.94 16.05 -0.67
C VAL A 33 -28.19 17.23 -1.60
N LEU A 34 -28.49 16.97 -2.87
CA LEU A 34 -29.01 18.00 -3.79
C LEU A 34 -30.50 17.96 -3.77
N LEU A 35 -31.12 19.14 -3.60
CA LEU A 35 -32.54 19.30 -3.73
C LEU A 35 -32.99 19.29 -5.20
N PRO A 36 -34.27 19.06 -5.48
CA PRO A 36 -34.79 19.16 -6.83
C PRO A 36 -34.57 20.58 -7.44
N PRO A 37 -34.42 20.69 -8.76
CA PRO A 37 -34.24 21.99 -9.42
C PRO A 37 -35.34 22.99 -9.04
N GLY A 38 -34.92 24.16 -8.55
CA GLY A 38 -35.84 25.23 -8.13
C GLY A 38 -36.27 25.17 -6.66
N GLU A 39 -35.82 24.17 -5.90
CA GLU A 39 -36.06 24.08 -4.46
C GLU A 39 -34.79 24.49 -3.70
N ASP A 40 -34.99 25.22 -2.61
CA ASP A 40 -34.01 25.49 -1.58
C ASP A 40 -34.40 24.76 -0.27
N PRO A 41 -33.50 24.64 0.71
CA PRO A 41 -33.78 23.92 1.99
C PRO A 41 -35.00 24.46 2.75
N ASP A 42 -35.29 25.75 2.66
CA ASP A 42 -36.44 26.37 3.33
C ASP A 42 -37.75 26.05 2.59
N SER A 43 -37.81 26.22 1.26
CA SER A 43 -38.96 25.87 0.44
C SER A 43 -39.28 24.37 0.51
N PHE A 44 -38.26 23.51 0.45
CA PHE A 44 -38.42 22.08 0.54
C PHE A 44 -38.93 21.64 1.93
N GLY A 45 -38.39 22.23 3.00
CA GLY A 45 -38.84 21.95 4.38
C GLY A 45 -40.25 22.40 4.68
N ARG A 46 -40.76 23.46 3.98
CA ARG A 46 -42.14 23.94 4.12
C ARG A 46 -43.15 23.15 3.31
N SER A 47 -42.75 22.60 2.19
CA SER A 47 -43.64 21.88 1.25
C SER A 47 -43.79 20.41 1.54
N HIS A 48 -42.89 19.82 2.39
CA HIS A 48 -42.86 18.39 2.71
C HIS A 48 -43.09 18.12 4.19
N THR A 49 -43.69 16.97 4.48
CA THR A 49 -43.77 16.49 5.87
C THR A 49 -42.42 16.04 6.37
N LEU A 50 -42.27 15.96 7.69
CA LEU A 50 -41.00 15.48 8.32
C LEU A 50 -40.57 14.09 7.78
N GLN A 51 -41.55 13.20 7.55
CA GLN A 51 -41.27 11.87 7.03
C GLN A 51 -40.76 11.93 5.60
N GLU A 52 -41.43 12.67 4.72
CA GLU A 52 -41.00 12.85 3.33
C GLU A 52 -39.61 13.50 3.24
N PHE A 53 -39.35 14.47 4.11
CA PHE A 53 -38.03 15.12 4.19
C PHE A 53 -36.94 14.14 4.59
N GLN A 54 -37.17 13.30 5.61
CA GLN A 54 -36.22 12.27 6.06
C GLN A 54 -36.03 11.20 4.99
N ASP A 55 -37.11 10.75 4.35
CA ASP A 55 -37.04 9.74 3.27
C ASP A 55 -36.28 10.29 2.07
N TYR A 56 -36.47 11.57 1.74
CA TYR A 56 -35.71 12.22 0.68
C TYR A 56 -34.23 12.27 0.97
N ILE A 57 -33.82 12.70 2.18
CA ILE A 57 -32.39 12.71 2.61
C ILE A 57 -31.81 11.31 2.52
N SER A 58 -32.45 10.32 3.12
CA SER A 58 -31.92 8.95 3.17
C SER A 58 -31.76 8.30 1.79
N THR A 59 -32.59 8.71 0.83
CA THR A 59 -32.58 8.16 -0.53
C THR A 59 -31.61 8.89 -1.46
N HIS A 60 -31.37 10.20 -1.21
CA HIS A 60 -30.59 11.06 -2.11
C HIS A 60 -29.26 11.50 -1.52
N GLU A 61 -28.96 11.14 -0.26
CA GLU A 61 -27.64 11.42 0.29
C GLU A 61 -26.58 10.57 -0.40
N GLN A 62 -25.51 11.21 -0.81
CA GLN A 62 -24.38 10.55 -1.42
C GLN A 62 -23.08 11.04 -0.81
N ASP A 63 -22.07 10.20 -0.86
CA ASP A 63 -20.73 10.55 -0.42
C ASP A 63 -20.16 11.72 -1.24
N PHE A 64 -19.47 12.64 -0.57
CA PHE A 64 -18.95 13.84 -1.21
C PHE A 64 -17.91 13.55 -2.30
N VAL A 65 -16.98 12.61 -2.06
CA VAL A 65 -15.93 12.28 -3.04
C VAL A 65 -16.56 11.69 -4.30
N ASN A 66 -17.56 10.82 -4.15
CA ASN A 66 -18.30 10.24 -5.26
C ASN A 66 -19.11 11.30 -6.01
N PHE A 67 -19.81 12.18 -5.29
CA PHE A 67 -20.52 13.31 -5.88
C PHE A 67 -19.61 14.22 -6.70
N LYS A 68 -18.48 14.65 -6.11
CA LYS A 68 -17.49 15.50 -6.79
C LYS A 68 -16.94 14.81 -8.04
N SER A 69 -16.63 13.52 -7.94
CA SER A 69 -16.11 12.72 -9.04
C SER A 69 -17.07 12.66 -10.23
N GLU A 70 -18.35 12.43 -9.99
CA GLU A 70 -19.37 12.38 -11.04
C GLU A 70 -19.58 13.73 -11.72
N MET A 71 -19.68 14.77 -10.91
CA MET A 71 -19.92 16.13 -11.41
C MET A 71 -18.76 16.68 -12.24
N LEU A 72 -17.54 16.47 -11.80
CA LEU A 72 -16.35 16.93 -12.53
C LEU A 72 -16.14 16.11 -13.82
N MET A 73 -16.31 14.80 -13.75
CA MET A 73 -16.12 13.92 -14.91
C MET A 73 -17.18 14.17 -15.99
N SER A 74 -18.42 14.47 -15.60
CA SER A 74 -19.48 14.83 -16.56
C SER A 74 -19.12 16.09 -17.37
N LYS A 75 -18.41 17.05 -16.76
CA LYS A 75 -17.92 18.28 -17.40
C LYS A 75 -16.70 18.05 -18.31
N ALA A 76 -15.84 17.10 -17.96
CA ALA A 76 -14.66 16.76 -18.76
C ALA A 76 -14.99 16.06 -20.08
N GLY A 77 -16.13 15.38 -20.14
CA GLY A 77 -16.56 14.66 -21.33
C GLY A 77 -15.59 13.58 -21.77
N LYS A 78 -15.26 13.54 -23.07
CA LYS A 78 -14.30 12.56 -23.65
C LYS A 78 -12.89 13.11 -23.85
N ASP A 79 -12.61 14.35 -23.43
CA ASP A 79 -11.29 14.97 -23.58
C ASP A 79 -10.28 14.35 -22.60
N PRO A 80 -9.21 13.68 -23.07
CA PRO A 80 -8.27 12.99 -22.20
C PRO A 80 -7.51 13.93 -21.25
N ILE A 81 -7.21 15.16 -21.70
CA ILE A 81 -6.48 16.14 -20.88
C ILE A 81 -7.36 16.60 -19.72
N LYS A 82 -8.62 16.99 -20.01
CA LYS A 82 -9.57 17.39 -18.98
C LYS A 82 -9.90 16.26 -18.02
N ARG A 83 -9.98 15.02 -18.51
CA ARG A 83 -10.16 13.85 -17.64
C ARG A 83 -8.99 13.65 -16.68
N ALA A 84 -7.76 13.82 -17.15
CA ALA A 84 -6.57 13.74 -16.30
C ALA A 84 -6.56 14.86 -15.24
N GLU A 85 -6.94 16.10 -15.61
CA GLU A 85 -7.09 17.20 -14.64
C GLU A 85 -8.13 16.89 -13.57
N VAL A 86 -9.29 16.35 -13.95
CA VAL A 86 -10.34 15.94 -13.01
C VAL A 86 -9.87 14.84 -12.07
N ILE A 87 -9.17 13.83 -12.58
CA ILE A 87 -8.63 12.74 -11.76
C ILE A 87 -7.62 13.28 -10.73
N ASN A 88 -6.77 14.22 -11.14
CA ASN A 88 -5.86 14.90 -10.22
C ASN A 88 -6.62 15.69 -9.14
N GLU A 89 -7.67 16.45 -9.51
CA GLU A 89 -8.48 17.20 -8.54
C GLU A 89 -9.22 16.29 -7.56
N ILE A 90 -9.67 15.13 -8.00
CA ILE A 90 -10.28 14.11 -7.12
C ILE A 90 -9.23 13.53 -6.15
N ALA A 91 -8.04 13.21 -6.65
CA ALA A 91 -6.94 12.73 -5.81
C ALA A 91 -6.55 13.77 -4.75
N ASP A 92 -6.50 15.06 -5.11
CA ASP A 92 -6.22 16.17 -4.20
C ASP A 92 -7.33 16.31 -3.13
N THR A 93 -8.57 16.00 -3.47
CA THR A 93 -9.69 15.96 -2.52
C THR A 93 -9.56 14.76 -1.56
N ILE A 94 -9.20 13.59 -2.08
CA ILE A 94 -8.98 12.39 -1.27
C ILE A 94 -7.80 12.59 -0.30
N ALA A 95 -6.77 13.35 -0.71
CA ALA A 95 -5.62 13.68 0.14
C ALA A 95 -6.02 14.41 1.43
N LYS A 96 -7.15 15.14 1.44
CA LYS A 96 -7.68 15.88 2.60
C LYS A 96 -8.41 15.00 3.60
N VAL A 97 -8.78 13.77 3.21
CA VAL A 97 -9.41 12.79 4.11
C VAL A 97 -8.38 12.33 5.14
N GLN A 98 -8.62 12.58 6.41
CA GLN A 98 -7.64 12.25 7.47
C GLN A 98 -7.55 10.75 7.74
N ASP A 99 -8.69 10.04 7.74
CA ASP A 99 -8.72 8.60 7.97
C ASP A 99 -8.12 7.84 6.79
N ALA A 100 -7.02 7.14 7.06
CA ALA A 100 -6.27 6.42 6.04
C ALA A 100 -7.05 5.25 5.41
N VAL A 101 -7.91 4.58 6.18
CA VAL A 101 -8.75 3.48 5.67
C VAL A 101 -9.78 4.04 4.71
N THR A 102 -10.51 5.08 5.11
CA THR A 102 -11.47 5.79 4.26
C THR A 102 -10.81 6.31 2.99
N ARG A 103 -9.62 6.89 3.11
CA ARG A 103 -8.82 7.37 1.97
C ARG A 103 -8.48 6.24 1.00
N THR A 104 -8.07 5.09 1.50
CA THR A 104 -7.78 3.90 0.69
C THR A 104 -9.02 3.41 -0.06
N VAL A 105 -10.17 3.36 0.61
CA VAL A 105 -11.44 2.97 -0.03
C VAL A 105 -11.79 3.91 -1.17
N TYR A 106 -11.64 5.23 -0.98
CA TYR A 106 -11.87 6.21 -2.04
C TYR A 106 -10.91 6.03 -3.23
N VAL A 107 -9.63 5.78 -2.97
CA VAL A 107 -8.65 5.50 -4.03
C VAL A 107 -9.07 4.26 -4.84
N GLN A 108 -9.50 3.20 -4.17
CA GLN A 108 -9.98 1.98 -4.84
C GLN A 108 -11.22 2.23 -5.70
N GLU A 109 -12.17 3.00 -5.19
CA GLU A 109 -13.39 3.35 -5.93
C GLU A 109 -13.08 4.21 -7.16
N VAL A 110 -12.26 5.25 -7.01
CA VAL A 110 -11.87 6.17 -8.08
C VAL A 110 -11.03 5.42 -9.13
N SER A 111 -10.07 4.58 -8.71
CA SER A 111 -9.29 3.72 -9.58
C SER A 111 -10.17 2.85 -10.48
N ARG A 112 -11.14 2.16 -9.89
CA ARG A 112 -12.09 1.29 -10.61
C ARG A 112 -13.03 2.06 -11.52
N LYS A 113 -13.53 3.22 -11.06
CA LYS A 113 -14.52 4.04 -11.78
C LYS A 113 -13.93 4.70 -13.01
N PHE A 114 -12.67 5.13 -12.96
CA PHE A 114 -12.02 5.89 -14.02
C PHE A 114 -10.93 5.13 -14.77
N ASP A 115 -10.73 3.85 -14.44
CA ASP A 115 -9.73 2.97 -15.06
C ASP A 115 -8.30 3.55 -14.97
N VAL A 116 -7.92 3.97 -13.74
CA VAL A 116 -6.61 4.54 -13.42
C VAL A 116 -5.93 3.67 -12.36
N GLU A 117 -4.65 3.38 -12.52
CA GLU A 117 -3.91 2.60 -11.54
C GLU A 117 -3.90 3.29 -10.16
N GLN A 118 -4.20 2.55 -9.11
CA GLN A 118 -4.22 3.05 -7.72
C GLN A 118 -2.90 3.72 -7.34
N LYS A 119 -1.79 3.18 -7.84
CA LYS A 119 -0.45 3.72 -7.62
C LYS A 119 -0.34 5.19 -8.04
N ILE A 120 -0.88 5.56 -9.20
CA ILE A 120 -0.86 6.94 -9.71
C ILE A 120 -1.61 7.88 -8.78
N LEU A 121 -2.76 7.42 -8.24
CA LEU A 121 -3.56 8.18 -7.28
C LEU A 121 -2.84 8.34 -5.95
N PHE A 122 -2.22 7.28 -5.41
CA PHE A 122 -1.42 7.36 -4.17
C PHE A 122 -0.19 8.24 -4.34
N ASP A 123 0.52 8.18 -5.47
CA ASP A 123 1.65 9.05 -5.76
C ASP A 123 1.24 10.54 -5.79
N ARG A 124 0.04 10.82 -6.28
CA ARG A 124 -0.51 12.18 -6.29
C ARG A 124 -0.90 12.65 -4.89
N ILE A 125 -1.62 11.81 -4.13
CA ILE A 125 -2.03 12.08 -2.74
C ILE A 125 -0.82 12.34 -1.86
N GLY A 126 0.25 11.55 -2.00
CA GLY A 126 1.49 11.73 -1.24
C GLY A 126 2.20 13.07 -1.53
N ARG A 127 2.07 13.62 -2.74
CA ARG A 127 2.68 14.92 -3.10
C ARG A 127 1.94 16.12 -2.55
N GLU A 128 0.62 16.05 -2.35
CA GLU A 128 -0.18 17.17 -1.84
C GLU A 128 -0.31 17.21 -0.31
N SER A 129 -0.05 16.10 0.36
CA SER A 129 -0.04 16.05 1.83
C SER A 129 1.13 16.82 2.46
N ILE A 130 1.96 17.50 1.65
CA ILE A 130 3.01 18.39 2.14
C ILE A 130 2.44 19.81 2.20
N PRO A 131 2.19 20.38 3.40
CA PRO A 131 1.76 21.77 3.53
C PRO A 131 2.84 22.70 2.97
N LYS A 132 2.45 23.64 2.10
CA LYS A 132 3.33 24.71 1.59
C LYS A 132 3.62 25.78 2.65
N GLU A 133 3.60 25.47 3.91
CA GLU A 133 4.06 26.40 4.95
C GLU A 133 5.52 26.14 5.25
N LYS A 134 6.30 27.22 5.07
CA LYS A 134 7.67 27.35 5.57
C LYS A 134 7.70 27.11 7.07
N VAL A 135 7.91 25.89 7.49
CA VAL A 135 8.39 25.60 8.81
C VAL A 135 9.85 25.20 8.65
N GLU A 136 10.74 26.17 8.92
CA GLU A 136 12.12 25.90 9.28
C GLU A 136 12.17 25.19 10.63
N GLN A 137 11.63 23.99 10.70
CA GLN A 137 12.00 23.04 11.74
C GLN A 137 12.91 22.02 11.05
N LYS A 138 14.16 21.98 11.51
CA LYS A 138 15.12 20.93 11.25
C LYS A 138 14.48 19.59 11.66
N VAL A 139 13.69 19.00 10.77
CA VAL A 139 13.42 17.58 10.79
C VAL A 139 14.72 16.96 10.35
N GLU A 140 15.37 16.18 11.20
CA GLU A 140 16.43 15.28 10.78
C GLU A 140 15.79 14.31 9.77
N THR A 141 15.80 14.71 8.51
CA THR A 141 15.48 13.82 7.39
C THR A 141 16.55 12.76 7.40
N LYS A 142 16.19 11.54 7.82
CA LYS A 142 17.00 10.38 7.52
C LYS A 142 17.15 10.37 6.01
N GLU A 143 18.35 10.69 5.51
CA GLU A 143 18.67 10.58 4.09
C GLU A 143 18.58 9.11 3.72
N TYR A 144 17.53 8.75 2.98
CA TYR A 144 17.42 7.43 2.39
C TYR A 144 18.43 7.33 1.25
N VAL A 145 19.55 6.69 1.53
CA VAL A 145 20.65 6.54 0.56
C VAL A 145 20.20 5.54 -0.50
N TYR A 146 20.03 6.02 -1.74
CA TYR A 146 19.83 5.13 -2.89
C TYR A 146 21.09 4.25 -3.08
N ARG A 147 20.89 2.95 -3.12
CA ARG A 147 21.90 1.95 -3.45
C ARG A 147 21.41 1.10 -4.61
N PRO A 148 22.25 0.75 -5.60
CA PRO A 148 21.85 -0.10 -6.73
C PRO A 148 21.31 -1.48 -6.29
N GLU A 149 21.74 -2.00 -5.16
CA GLU A 149 21.22 -3.24 -4.56
C GLU A 149 19.73 -3.15 -4.25
N ASN A 150 19.24 -1.95 -3.96
CA ASN A 150 17.83 -1.72 -3.65
C ASN A 150 16.92 -2.05 -4.84
N GLU A 151 17.37 -1.87 -6.10
CA GLU A 151 16.56 -2.22 -7.28
C GLU A 151 16.36 -3.73 -7.43
N ILE A 152 17.35 -4.54 -7.03
CA ILE A 152 17.31 -6.00 -7.15
C ILE A 152 16.52 -6.62 -5.99
N LEU A 153 16.69 -6.10 -4.78
CA LEU A 153 16.13 -6.65 -3.55
C LEU A 153 14.77 -6.07 -3.19
N ALA A 154 14.51 -4.79 -3.51
CA ALA A 154 13.28 -4.11 -3.12
C ALA A 154 11.97 -4.84 -3.48
N PRO A 155 11.81 -5.46 -4.66
CA PRO A 155 10.56 -6.15 -4.97
C PRO A 155 10.28 -7.34 -4.06
N VAL A 156 11.30 -8.12 -3.71
CA VAL A 156 11.14 -9.29 -2.84
C VAL A 156 11.05 -8.90 -1.37
N GLU A 157 11.77 -7.85 -0.95
CA GLU A 157 11.62 -7.26 0.39
C GLU A 157 10.21 -6.71 0.61
N ALA A 158 9.66 -6.02 -0.39
CA ALA A 158 8.28 -5.53 -0.37
C ALA A 158 7.27 -6.67 -0.22
N GLU A 159 7.48 -7.79 -0.90
CA GLU A 159 6.61 -8.96 -0.80
C GLU A 159 6.69 -9.61 0.59
N ILE A 160 7.87 -9.71 1.17
CA ILE A 160 8.06 -10.21 2.54
C ILE A 160 7.34 -9.32 3.56
N LEU A 161 7.48 -7.99 3.44
CA LEU A 161 6.76 -7.05 4.31
C LEU A 161 5.25 -7.12 4.11
N ASN A 162 4.77 -7.35 2.89
CA ASN A 162 3.35 -7.57 2.62
C ASN A 162 2.83 -8.79 3.38
N TYR A 163 3.57 -9.93 3.41
CA TYR A 163 3.18 -11.09 4.20
C TYR A 163 3.13 -10.77 5.70
N LEU A 164 4.14 -10.09 6.24
CA LEU A 164 4.19 -9.72 7.66
C LEU A 164 3.02 -8.80 8.05
N LEU A 165 2.79 -7.74 7.29
CA LEU A 165 1.77 -6.74 7.59
C LEU A 165 0.34 -7.23 7.45
N ARG A 166 0.10 -8.27 6.64
CA ARG A 166 -1.25 -8.78 6.36
C ARG A 166 -1.58 -10.10 7.02
N TYR A 167 -0.60 -10.97 7.14
CA TYR A 167 -0.80 -12.36 7.53
C TYR A 167 0.09 -12.78 8.72
N GLY A 168 0.75 -11.82 9.39
CA GLY A 168 1.73 -12.11 10.43
C GLY A 168 1.24 -13.04 11.54
N GLU A 169 -0.05 -12.99 11.89
CA GLU A 169 -0.67 -13.82 12.92
C GLU A 169 -1.19 -15.17 12.39
N GLU A 170 -1.25 -15.35 11.05
CA GLU A 170 -1.75 -16.59 10.46
C GLU A 170 -0.78 -17.75 10.71
N SER A 171 -1.33 -18.95 10.90
CA SER A 171 -0.53 -20.16 11.15
C SER A 171 0.00 -20.78 9.87
N MET A 172 1.25 -21.22 9.90
CA MET A 172 1.95 -21.92 8.79
C MET A 172 1.87 -23.43 8.97
N GLU A 173 0.73 -24.02 8.60
CA GLU A 173 0.49 -25.47 8.73
C GLU A 173 1.03 -26.22 7.52
N PHE A 174 2.22 -26.81 7.64
CA PHE A 174 2.83 -27.64 6.62
C PHE A 174 2.39 -29.10 6.71
N GLU A 175 2.37 -29.81 5.57
CA GLU A 175 2.14 -31.26 5.55
C GLU A 175 3.29 -32.00 6.22
N THR A 176 3.00 -33.20 6.75
CA THR A 176 3.96 -34.00 7.57
C THR A 176 5.23 -34.44 6.82
N ASP A 177 5.20 -34.45 5.50
CA ASP A 177 6.34 -34.76 4.64
C ASP A 177 7.13 -33.51 4.21
N SER A 178 6.66 -32.32 4.59
CA SER A 178 7.36 -31.07 4.30
C SER A 178 8.62 -30.93 5.16
N PRO A 179 9.72 -30.41 4.58
CA PRO A 179 10.92 -30.08 5.36
C PRO A 179 10.70 -28.98 6.42
N TYR A 180 9.56 -28.25 6.34
CA TYR A 180 9.17 -27.20 7.27
C TYR A 180 8.07 -27.64 8.26
N TYR A 181 7.74 -28.96 8.26
CA TYR A 181 6.75 -29.48 9.19
C TYR A 181 7.17 -29.29 10.64
N ASP A 182 6.27 -28.71 11.43
CA ASP A 182 6.38 -28.61 12.88
C ASP A 182 5.03 -29.02 13.49
N PRO A 183 4.99 -29.89 14.51
CA PRO A 183 3.75 -30.23 15.21
C PRO A 183 3.15 -29.05 15.96
N ASP A 184 3.92 -28.00 16.24
CA ASP A 184 3.48 -26.72 16.81
C ASP A 184 3.75 -25.63 15.77
N PRO A 185 2.80 -25.39 14.85
CA PRO A 185 3.05 -24.57 13.67
C PRO A 185 3.33 -23.11 14.04
N LEU A 186 4.37 -22.55 13.45
CA LEU A 186 4.76 -21.15 13.61
C LEU A 186 3.74 -20.22 12.97
N SER A 187 3.64 -18.99 13.50
CA SER A 187 2.98 -17.92 12.78
C SER A 187 3.77 -17.52 11.53
N VAL A 188 3.12 -16.85 10.58
CA VAL A 188 3.81 -16.26 9.41
C VAL A 188 4.93 -15.32 9.86
N ALA A 189 4.69 -14.53 10.92
CA ALA A 189 5.71 -13.63 11.46
C ALA A 189 6.90 -14.42 12.00
N ASP A 190 6.67 -15.44 12.82
CA ASP A 190 7.76 -16.26 13.38
C ASP A 190 8.53 -16.98 12.29
N PHE A 191 7.85 -17.56 11.31
CA PHE A 191 8.49 -18.28 10.21
C PHE A 191 9.41 -17.37 9.38
N ILE A 192 8.92 -16.18 8.99
CA ILE A 192 9.71 -15.24 8.20
C ILE A 192 10.85 -14.65 9.00
N ILE A 193 10.59 -14.19 10.23
CA ILE A 193 11.57 -13.50 11.05
C ILE A 193 12.69 -14.45 11.44
N ASN A 194 12.38 -15.69 11.87
CA ASN A 194 13.39 -16.69 12.17
C ASN A 194 14.28 -16.99 10.95
N ALA A 195 13.68 -17.17 9.76
CA ALA A 195 14.45 -17.44 8.54
C ALA A 195 15.39 -16.28 8.17
N LEU A 196 14.96 -15.02 8.35
CA LEU A 196 15.81 -13.86 8.07
C LEU A 196 16.90 -13.66 9.12
N GLU A 197 16.62 -13.94 10.39
CA GLU A 197 17.60 -13.85 11.50
C GLU A 197 18.66 -14.95 11.42
N ASP A 198 18.26 -16.19 11.12
CA ASP A 198 19.18 -17.31 10.92
C ASP A 198 20.16 -17.04 9.77
N ASP A 199 19.69 -16.37 8.72
CA ASP A 199 20.52 -15.92 7.59
C ASP A 199 21.31 -14.64 7.86
N GLY A 200 21.14 -14.00 9.02
CA GLY A 200 21.73 -12.70 9.36
C GLY A 200 21.34 -11.59 8.36
N TYR A 201 20.14 -11.67 7.80
CA TYR A 201 19.70 -10.75 6.77
C TYR A 201 19.19 -9.43 7.36
N THR A 202 19.64 -8.33 6.78
CA THR A 202 19.09 -6.99 7.03
C THR A 202 18.53 -6.42 5.75
N MET A 203 17.34 -5.81 5.81
CA MET A 203 16.70 -5.21 4.65
C MET A 203 17.63 -4.17 3.99
N ALA A 204 17.83 -4.29 2.68
CA ALA A 204 18.70 -3.39 1.91
C ALA A 204 18.05 -2.00 1.72
N ASN A 205 16.72 -1.94 1.59
CA ASN A 205 15.99 -0.70 1.53
C ASN A 205 15.79 -0.16 2.96
N SER A 206 16.25 1.06 3.22
CA SER A 206 16.21 1.66 4.57
C SER A 206 14.79 1.93 5.10
N VAL A 207 13.83 2.22 4.21
CA VAL A 207 12.41 2.34 4.61
C VAL A 207 11.86 0.98 5.02
N TYR A 208 12.16 -0.05 4.23
CA TYR A 208 11.76 -1.44 4.54
C TYR A 208 12.41 -1.95 5.81
N ALA A 209 13.68 -1.61 6.06
CA ALA A 209 14.36 -1.91 7.32
C ALA A 209 13.64 -1.27 8.52
N THR A 210 13.23 0.00 8.39
CA THR A 210 12.46 0.70 9.44
C THR A 210 11.12 0.03 9.70
N ILE A 211 10.40 -0.38 8.64
CA ILE A 211 9.12 -1.10 8.77
C ILE A 211 9.33 -2.47 9.42
N TYR A 212 10.33 -3.23 8.98
CA TYR A 212 10.63 -4.56 9.50
C TYR A 212 10.98 -4.54 11.00
N GLU A 213 11.90 -3.67 11.42
CA GLU A 213 12.29 -3.54 12.83
C GLU A 213 11.15 -2.99 13.68
N GLY A 214 10.38 -2.04 13.16
CA GLY A 214 9.20 -1.53 13.83
C GLY A 214 8.11 -2.61 13.97
N PHE A 215 7.90 -3.45 12.96
CA PHE A 215 6.98 -4.59 13.01
C PHE A 215 7.42 -5.56 14.12
N LYS A 216 8.68 -6.00 14.15
CA LYS A 216 9.22 -6.89 15.17
C LYS A 216 8.98 -6.37 16.58
N THR A 217 9.36 -5.11 16.82
CA THR A 217 9.18 -4.46 18.12
C THR A 217 7.70 -4.43 18.54
N MET A 218 6.80 -4.08 17.63
CA MET A 218 5.37 -3.99 17.95
C MET A 218 4.73 -5.37 18.13
N PHE A 219 5.13 -6.33 17.33
CA PHE A 219 4.58 -7.69 17.37
C PHE A 219 5.03 -8.44 18.62
N TYR A 220 6.34 -8.48 18.90
CA TYR A 220 6.90 -9.27 20.02
C TYR A 220 6.88 -8.51 21.36
N ASP A 221 7.39 -7.27 21.40
CA ASP A 221 7.55 -6.57 22.66
C ASP A 221 6.23 -6.00 23.20
N ARG A 222 5.31 -5.66 22.29
CA ARG A 222 4.02 -5.05 22.66
C ARG A 222 2.83 -5.96 22.44
N GLY A 223 2.99 -7.11 21.79
CA GLY A 223 1.93 -8.08 21.54
C GLY A 223 0.77 -7.50 20.72
N LEU A 224 1.06 -6.60 19.78
CA LEU A 224 0.03 -5.96 18.96
C LEU A 224 -0.35 -6.86 17.79
N SER A 225 -1.64 -6.83 17.44
CA SER A 225 -2.14 -7.45 16.21
C SER A 225 -1.55 -6.80 14.95
N THR A 226 -1.50 -7.54 13.84
CA THR A 226 -1.07 -7.00 12.54
C THR A 226 -1.88 -5.77 12.13
N VAL A 227 -3.19 -5.76 12.41
CA VAL A 227 -4.07 -4.62 12.13
C VAL A 227 -3.68 -3.39 12.96
N ASP A 228 -3.37 -3.57 14.25
CA ASP A 228 -2.96 -2.47 15.11
C ASP A 228 -1.55 -1.96 14.76
N ILE A 229 -0.67 -2.85 14.32
CA ILE A 229 0.68 -2.50 13.83
C ILE A 229 0.57 -1.63 12.58
N VAL A 230 -0.22 -2.05 11.59
CA VAL A 230 -0.46 -1.27 10.37
C VAL A 230 -1.04 0.09 10.72
N ARG A 231 -2.06 0.15 11.59
CA ARG A 231 -2.64 1.42 12.04
C ARG A 231 -1.59 2.33 12.68
N ARG A 232 -0.72 1.80 13.57
CA ARG A 232 0.33 2.59 14.19
C ARG A 232 1.37 3.15 13.22
N PHE A 233 1.72 2.39 12.19
CA PHE A 233 2.59 2.91 11.13
C PHE A 233 1.89 4.03 10.34
N MET A 234 0.59 3.85 10.04
CA MET A 234 -0.20 4.83 9.30
C MET A 234 -0.39 6.14 10.08
N ASP A 235 -0.56 6.04 11.41
CA ASP A 235 -0.71 7.19 12.33
C ASP A 235 0.64 7.79 12.75
N GLY A 236 1.76 7.20 12.32
CA GLY A 236 3.11 7.64 12.67
C GLY A 236 3.53 8.96 12.01
N GLU A 237 4.54 9.62 12.60
CA GLU A 237 5.08 10.89 12.08
C GLU A 237 5.85 10.73 10.76
N ASP A 238 6.41 9.54 10.50
CA ASP A 238 7.16 9.26 9.27
C ASP A 238 6.20 8.96 8.11
N ARG A 239 5.93 9.99 7.33
CA ARG A 239 5.02 9.93 6.20
C ARG A 239 5.46 8.99 5.08
N ILE A 240 6.77 8.78 4.92
CA ILE A 240 7.30 7.86 3.91
C ILE A 240 6.99 6.42 4.36
N VAL A 241 7.25 6.09 5.61
CA VAL A 241 6.91 4.79 6.21
C VAL A 241 5.40 4.56 6.12
N ALA A 242 4.59 5.53 6.52
CA ALA A 242 3.13 5.42 6.46
C ALA A 242 2.62 5.16 5.04
N SER A 243 3.15 5.87 4.03
CA SER A 243 2.79 5.68 2.62
C SER A 243 3.16 4.28 2.13
N VAL A 244 4.37 3.81 2.43
CA VAL A 244 4.84 2.48 2.02
C VAL A 244 4.05 1.36 2.71
N VAL A 245 3.78 1.48 4.01
CA VAL A 245 2.94 0.51 4.74
C VAL A 245 1.53 0.48 4.15
N GLY A 246 0.92 1.64 3.86
CA GLY A 246 -0.36 1.71 3.19
C GLY A 246 -0.37 0.98 1.85
N GLU A 247 0.68 1.15 1.03
CA GLU A 247 0.83 0.44 -0.25
C GLU A 247 1.00 -1.07 -0.08
N LEU A 248 1.79 -1.50 0.91
CA LEU A 248 2.08 -2.91 1.16
C LEU A 248 0.93 -3.66 1.84
N ALA A 249 0.16 -2.99 2.71
CA ALA A 249 -0.98 -3.60 3.40
C ALA A 249 -2.21 -3.77 2.50
N ILE A 250 -2.24 -3.12 1.32
CA ILE A 250 -3.35 -3.23 0.36
C ILE A 250 -3.25 -4.54 -0.42
N ASP A 251 -4.41 -5.14 -0.69
CA ASP A 251 -4.52 -6.41 -1.41
C ASP A 251 -4.24 -6.28 -2.91
N LYS A 252 -2.99 -6.45 -3.33
CA LYS A 252 -2.64 -6.55 -4.74
C LYS A 252 -3.18 -7.85 -5.40
N TYR A 253 -3.57 -8.85 -4.60
CA TYR A 253 -3.87 -10.21 -5.04
C TYR A 253 -5.36 -10.60 -5.04
N GLU A 254 -6.30 -9.74 -4.60
CA GLU A 254 -7.74 -10.07 -4.69
C GLU A 254 -8.19 -10.43 -6.12
N ILE A 255 -7.55 -9.86 -7.12
CA ILE A 255 -7.84 -10.16 -8.54
C ILE A 255 -7.35 -11.57 -8.92
N THR A 256 -6.24 -12.02 -8.35
CA THR A 256 -5.64 -13.34 -8.65
C THR A 256 -6.40 -14.46 -7.92
N VAL A 257 -6.77 -14.27 -6.66
CA VAL A 257 -7.57 -15.23 -5.89
C VAL A 257 -8.96 -15.45 -6.51
N LYS A 258 -9.60 -14.42 -7.06
CA LYS A 258 -10.87 -14.57 -7.78
C LYS A 258 -10.73 -15.36 -9.10
N ARG A 259 -9.58 -15.35 -9.75
CA ARG A 259 -9.31 -16.15 -10.94
C ARG A 259 -8.99 -17.61 -10.63
N PHE A 260 -8.44 -17.89 -9.44
CA PHE A 260 -8.13 -19.24 -8.96
C PHE A 260 -9.23 -19.91 -8.13
N LYS A 261 -10.41 -19.29 -7.95
CA LYS A 261 -11.56 -19.89 -7.26
C LYS A 261 -12.13 -21.16 -7.92
N SER A 262 -11.55 -21.64 -9.01
CA SER A 262 -11.89 -22.95 -9.57
C SER A 262 -11.06 -24.12 -8.99
N SER A 263 -10.02 -23.87 -8.20
CA SER A 263 -9.26 -24.87 -7.45
C SER A 263 -9.26 -24.43 -5.99
N MET A 264 -9.77 -25.26 -5.10
CA MET A 264 -10.00 -25.00 -3.65
C MET A 264 -8.69 -24.85 -2.87
N THR A 265 -7.93 -23.76 -3.12
CA THR A 265 -6.73 -23.44 -2.35
C THR A 265 -7.14 -22.57 -1.17
N THR A 266 -7.00 -23.10 0.06
CA THR A 266 -7.22 -22.32 1.29
C THR A 266 -6.14 -21.25 1.45
N LEU A 267 -6.40 -20.21 2.26
CA LEU A 267 -5.38 -19.18 2.57
C LEU A 267 -4.12 -19.83 3.16
N SER A 268 -4.27 -20.77 4.09
CA SER A 268 -3.15 -21.51 4.69
C SER A 268 -2.34 -22.24 3.63
N SER A 269 -2.95 -23.01 2.72
CA SER A 269 -2.26 -23.69 1.62
C SER A 269 -1.55 -22.72 0.69
N TRP A 270 -2.10 -21.52 0.47
CA TRP A 270 -1.43 -20.49 -0.32
C TRP A 270 -0.19 -19.92 0.39
N LEU A 271 -0.30 -19.63 1.68
CA LEU A 271 0.81 -19.09 2.48
C LEU A 271 1.99 -20.07 2.56
N VAL A 272 1.74 -21.34 2.88
CA VAL A 272 2.79 -22.37 3.01
C VAL A 272 3.52 -22.66 1.70
N ASN A 273 2.89 -22.40 0.55
CA ASN A 273 3.53 -22.55 -0.76
C ASN A 273 4.28 -21.30 -1.21
N ASN A 274 3.79 -20.11 -0.89
CA ASN A 274 4.37 -18.88 -1.43
C ASN A 274 5.45 -18.28 -0.53
N ILE A 275 5.31 -18.30 0.78
CA ILE A 275 6.30 -17.69 1.70
C ILE A 275 7.68 -18.35 1.60
N PRO A 276 7.83 -19.70 1.69
CA PRO A 276 9.14 -20.33 1.50
C PRO A 276 9.73 -20.05 0.12
N HIS A 277 8.90 -20.01 -0.92
CA HIS A 277 9.32 -19.68 -2.27
C HIS A 277 9.86 -18.23 -2.38
N THR A 278 9.18 -17.26 -1.76
CA THR A 278 9.65 -15.87 -1.71
C THR A 278 10.99 -15.75 -0.96
N LEU A 279 11.19 -16.50 0.12
CA LEU A 279 12.47 -16.54 0.82
C LEU A 279 13.59 -17.16 -0.05
N LEU A 280 13.30 -18.17 -0.87
CA LEU A 280 14.25 -18.70 -1.86
C LEU A 280 14.59 -17.67 -2.95
N ILE A 281 13.60 -16.89 -3.40
CA ILE A 281 13.84 -15.77 -4.34
C ILE A 281 14.74 -14.73 -3.70
N LEU A 282 14.51 -14.39 -2.43
CA LEU A 282 15.39 -13.47 -1.70
C LEU A 282 16.83 -13.96 -1.69
N ALA A 283 17.05 -15.24 -1.38
CA ALA A 283 18.38 -15.85 -1.38
C ALA A 283 19.03 -15.78 -2.79
N ASP A 284 18.30 -16.07 -3.88
CA ASP A 284 18.80 -15.90 -5.25
C ASP A 284 19.19 -14.45 -5.56
N ARG A 285 18.36 -13.49 -5.19
CA ARG A 285 18.63 -12.06 -5.41
C ARG A 285 19.82 -11.54 -4.63
N ARG A 286 20.01 -12.00 -3.39
CA ARG A 286 21.20 -11.70 -2.58
C ARG A 286 22.49 -12.19 -3.27
N LEU A 287 22.48 -13.41 -3.79
CA LEU A 287 23.62 -13.93 -4.53
C LEU A 287 23.86 -13.16 -5.83
N GLU A 288 22.81 -12.70 -6.51
CA GLU A 288 22.93 -11.85 -7.70
C GLU A 288 23.64 -10.52 -7.35
N VAL A 289 23.24 -9.87 -6.26
CA VAL A 289 23.92 -8.67 -5.76
C VAL A 289 25.38 -8.95 -5.45
N ARG A 290 25.68 -10.06 -4.76
CA ARG A 290 27.08 -10.45 -4.44
C ARG A 290 27.92 -10.68 -5.70
N VAL A 291 27.37 -11.33 -6.72
CA VAL A 291 28.06 -11.53 -8.02
C VAL A 291 28.36 -10.19 -8.68
N GLN A 292 27.42 -9.23 -8.66
CA GLN A 292 27.64 -7.89 -9.22
C GLN A 292 28.72 -7.13 -8.46
N GLU A 293 28.74 -7.23 -7.14
CA GLU A 293 29.75 -6.62 -6.28
C GLU A 293 31.14 -7.18 -6.56
N LEU A 294 31.26 -8.53 -6.60
CA LEU A 294 32.52 -9.20 -6.95
C LEU A 294 33.04 -8.81 -8.33
N ARG A 295 32.16 -8.68 -9.33
CA ARG A 295 32.53 -8.19 -10.66
C ARG A 295 33.09 -6.78 -10.60
N ARG A 296 32.51 -5.89 -9.78
CA ARG A 296 32.99 -4.52 -9.60
C ARG A 296 34.35 -4.49 -8.89
N GLN A 297 34.57 -5.37 -7.91
CA GLN A 297 35.85 -5.49 -7.19
C GLN A 297 36.94 -6.02 -8.11
N ILE A 298 36.67 -7.08 -8.88
CA ILE A 298 37.59 -7.66 -9.87
C ILE A 298 38.03 -6.60 -10.90
N ALA A 299 37.08 -5.77 -11.36
CA ALA A 299 37.36 -4.72 -12.34
C ALA A 299 38.21 -3.57 -11.78
N LYS A 300 38.21 -3.36 -10.44
CA LYS A 300 38.94 -2.27 -9.78
C LYS A 300 40.32 -2.69 -9.27
N THR A 301 40.55 -3.96 -9.00
CA THR A 301 41.81 -4.44 -8.45
C THR A 301 42.84 -4.71 -9.54
N SER A 302 44.09 -4.27 -9.32
CA SER A 302 45.23 -4.49 -10.21
C SER A 302 46.16 -5.63 -9.71
N ASP A 303 45.91 -6.15 -8.50
CA ASP A 303 46.68 -7.24 -7.94
C ASP A 303 46.18 -8.60 -8.47
N THR A 304 47.05 -9.31 -9.15
CA THR A 304 46.77 -10.61 -9.76
C THR A 304 46.35 -11.67 -8.75
N LYS A 305 46.92 -11.63 -7.53
CA LYS A 305 46.54 -12.60 -6.48
C LYS A 305 45.14 -12.34 -5.97
N GLU A 306 44.84 -11.08 -5.64
CA GLU A 306 43.51 -10.67 -5.18
C GLU A 306 42.46 -10.94 -6.24
N GLN A 307 42.75 -10.63 -7.53
CA GLN A 307 41.88 -10.98 -8.65
C GLN A 307 41.53 -12.47 -8.70
N MET A 308 42.56 -13.33 -8.48
CA MET A 308 42.37 -14.79 -8.52
C MET A 308 41.51 -15.28 -7.36
N GLU A 309 41.60 -14.68 -6.19
CA GLU A 309 40.77 -14.99 -5.02
C GLU A 309 39.29 -14.57 -5.26
N LEU A 310 39.08 -13.33 -5.75
CA LEU A 310 37.74 -12.82 -6.08
C LEU A 310 37.07 -13.64 -7.18
N LEU A 311 37.81 -14.11 -8.19
CA LEU A 311 37.29 -14.99 -9.24
C LEU A 311 36.87 -16.35 -8.72
N LYS A 312 37.61 -16.92 -7.75
CA LYS A 312 37.23 -18.18 -7.09
C LYS A 312 35.92 -17.98 -6.31
N GLU A 313 35.85 -16.92 -5.50
CA GLU A 313 34.64 -16.59 -4.74
C GLU A 313 33.43 -16.38 -5.69
N GLN A 314 33.61 -15.63 -6.77
CA GLN A 314 32.56 -15.43 -7.76
C GLN A 314 32.05 -16.75 -8.34
N THR A 315 32.94 -17.67 -8.65
CA THR A 315 32.59 -18.99 -9.21
C THR A 315 31.77 -19.80 -8.19
N GLU A 316 32.14 -19.74 -6.91
CA GLU A 316 31.43 -20.43 -5.85
C GLU A 316 30.03 -19.85 -5.62
N VAL A 317 29.94 -18.53 -5.56
CA VAL A 317 28.64 -17.81 -5.44
C VAL A 317 27.73 -18.12 -6.62
N GLN A 318 28.24 -18.14 -7.84
CA GLN A 318 27.46 -18.52 -9.04
C GLN A 318 26.98 -19.97 -9.01
N ARG A 319 27.81 -20.89 -8.47
CA ARG A 319 27.40 -22.28 -8.26
C ARG A 319 26.25 -22.41 -7.29
N LEU A 320 26.33 -21.71 -6.15
CA LEU A 320 25.23 -21.66 -5.17
C LEU A 320 23.97 -21.04 -5.75
N GLN A 321 24.10 -19.95 -6.50
CA GLN A 321 22.99 -19.30 -7.17
C GLN A 321 22.28 -20.25 -8.14
N LYS A 322 23.05 -21.05 -8.91
CA LYS A 322 22.47 -22.05 -9.81
C LYS A 322 21.64 -23.10 -9.07
N GLN A 323 22.15 -23.59 -7.92
CA GLN A 323 21.44 -24.56 -7.09
C GLN A 323 20.14 -24.00 -6.52
N ILE A 324 20.12 -22.72 -6.10
CA ILE A 324 18.91 -22.04 -5.61
C ILE A 324 17.92 -21.83 -6.76
N LYS A 325 18.37 -21.38 -7.93
CA LYS A 325 17.52 -21.23 -9.12
C LYS A 325 16.85 -22.54 -9.55
N GLU A 326 17.53 -23.65 -9.42
CA GLU A 326 16.94 -24.97 -9.69
C GLU A 326 15.82 -25.30 -8.68
N LYS A 327 15.92 -24.87 -7.42
CA LYS A 327 14.86 -25.00 -6.41
C LYS A 327 13.71 -24.04 -6.65
N VAL A 328 13.99 -22.79 -7.01
CA VAL A 328 12.98 -21.76 -7.33
C VAL A 328 12.14 -22.18 -8.55
N ASN A 329 12.77 -22.81 -9.57
CA ASN A 329 12.09 -23.22 -10.79
C ASN A 329 11.35 -24.57 -10.68
N LYS A 330 11.65 -25.37 -9.66
CA LYS A 330 10.89 -26.59 -9.34
C LYS A 330 9.63 -26.19 -8.55
N ARG A 331 8.62 -25.70 -9.26
CA ARG A 331 7.24 -25.71 -8.73
C ARG A 331 6.68 -27.09 -9.05
N ASP A 332 6.63 -27.94 -8.05
CA ASP A 332 5.78 -29.11 -8.03
C ASP A 332 4.38 -28.72 -7.56
#